data_0371301f7e9aaece3b264cabaac52bcc
#
_entry.id   0371301f7e9aaece3b264cabaac52bcc
#
_cell.length_a   1.000
_cell.length_b   1.000
_cell.length_c   1.000
_cell.angle_alpha   90.00
_cell.angle_beta   90.00
_cell.angle_gamma   90.00
#
_symmetry.space_group_name_H-M   'P 1'
#
loop_
_entity.id
_entity.type
_entity.pdbx_description
1 polymer ?
#
loop_
_entity_poly.entity_id
_entity_poly.type
_entity_poly.pdbx_seq_one_letter_code
_entity_poly.pdbx_strand_id
1 'polypeptide(L)'
;MGATSGQYAAFFIQNGTSQATTGEACTRVGSTLEYYITARAKAWMDPAKTIVVYDGTTPITPAVIDYAAGMFTLSSAPAGTVTADFSYFTPVALGGVKGWYLDNTVDTKDVTVMPPTLDDPVLWKSYLACLRQWKGKCERLFFNGFASVTMDCANDNSDLVWTLKEWGTPGNLRSVEYLGGTDQTLEVSYNAGTKKFTVQCATTGTTITSTAAQIKDHVEADAVLAALVDVAYSGAQTGAGVVEAKTAALMTGGKDFSLDTARIGQKILIRHYIDGTTGALKMLSGIGWITGLPINAKLDDVQKADIEWQGEGPLKYHTV
;
A
#
# COMPACT_ATOMS: atom_id res chain seq x y z
N MET A 1 27.67 2.98 -14.77
CA MET A 1 26.52 2.62 -13.92
C MET A 1 25.31 2.50 -14.83
N GLY A 2 24.75 1.30 -14.96
CA GLY A 2 23.49 1.11 -15.70
C GLY A 2 22.36 1.75 -14.94
N ALA A 3 21.48 2.48 -15.62
CA ALA A 3 20.26 3.00 -15.04
C ALA A 3 19.41 1.80 -14.59
N THR A 4 19.20 1.63 -13.29
CA THR A 4 18.21 0.68 -12.76
C THR A 4 16.83 1.16 -13.20
N SER A 5 16.12 0.30 -13.95
CA SER A 5 14.74 0.64 -14.33
C SER A 5 13.93 0.80 -13.06
N GLY A 6 13.12 1.86 -12.91
CA GLY A 6 12.27 2.13 -11.75
C GLY A 6 11.22 1.05 -11.46
N GLN A 7 11.22 -0.02 -12.21
CA GLN A 7 10.35 -1.18 -12.14
C GLN A 7 10.53 -1.99 -10.84
N TYR A 8 11.65 -1.85 -10.13
CA TYR A 8 11.92 -2.54 -8.86
C TYR A 8 11.87 -1.63 -7.64
N ALA A 9 11.64 -0.33 -7.82
CA ALA A 9 11.52 0.57 -6.69
C ALA A 9 10.14 0.43 -6.03
N ALA A 10 10.11 0.17 -4.73
CA ALA A 10 8.90 0.10 -3.94
C ALA A 10 8.96 1.13 -2.80
N PHE A 11 7.85 1.81 -2.59
CA PHE A 11 7.69 2.78 -1.53
C PHE A 11 6.69 2.27 -0.50
N PHE A 12 7.10 2.29 0.77
CA PHE A 12 6.30 1.81 1.89
C PHE A 12 6.18 2.86 2.97
N ILE A 13 5.02 2.90 3.61
CA ILE A 13 4.77 3.68 4.81
C ILE A 13 4.19 2.79 5.91
N GLN A 14 4.30 3.24 7.15
CA GLN A 14 3.62 2.59 8.28
C GLN A 14 2.10 2.70 8.15
N ASN A 15 1.37 1.74 8.71
CA ASN A 15 -0.08 1.76 8.79
C ASN A 15 -0.57 1.32 10.18
N GLY A 16 -1.67 1.94 10.62
CA GLY A 16 -2.36 1.56 11.85
C GLY A 16 -1.59 1.84 13.15
N THR A 17 -1.97 1.12 14.20
CA THR A 17 -1.33 1.15 15.52
C THR A 17 -0.20 0.14 15.60
N SER A 18 0.84 0.48 16.37
CA SER A 18 1.96 -0.43 16.58
C SER A 18 1.56 -1.64 17.45
N GLN A 19 2.17 -2.78 17.15
CA GLN A 19 2.00 -4.04 17.87
C GLN A 19 3.28 -4.39 18.62
N ALA A 20 3.17 -4.84 19.88
CA ALA A 20 4.32 -5.26 20.65
C ALA A 20 4.80 -6.66 20.24
N THR A 21 6.11 -6.88 20.29
CA THR A 21 6.75 -8.18 20.10
C THR A 21 7.90 -8.34 21.09
N THR A 22 8.23 -9.58 21.45
CA THR A 22 9.30 -9.91 22.40
C THR A 22 10.18 -11.01 21.84
N GLY A 23 11.47 -10.97 22.21
CA GLY A 23 12.44 -12.01 21.84
C GLY A 23 12.72 -12.13 20.34
N GLU A 24 12.49 -11.07 19.56
CA GLU A 24 12.75 -11.11 18.14
C GLU A 24 14.23 -11.26 17.83
N ALA A 25 14.57 -12.23 16.98
CA ALA A 25 15.93 -12.48 16.57
C ALA A 25 16.52 -11.31 15.77
N CYS A 26 17.78 -11.00 16.04
CA CYS A 26 18.52 -9.96 15.35
C CYS A 26 19.71 -10.54 14.62
N THR A 27 19.89 -10.18 13.37
CA THR A 27 21.01 -10.64 12.54
C THR A 27 22.05 -9.54 12.41
N ARG A 28 23.31 -9.93 12.55
CA ARG A 28 24.45 -9.02 12.40
C ARG A 28 24.72 -8.69 10.94
N VAL A 29 25.04 -7.44 10.65
CA VAL A 29 25.46 -6.99 9.30
C VAL A 29 26.95 -7.26 9.12
N GLY A 30 27.28 -8.33 8.42
CA GLY A 30 28.68 -8.71 8.20
C GLY A 30 29.51 -8.83 9.48
N SER A 31 30.63 -8.14 9.56
CA SER A 31 31.50 -8.09 10.75
C SER A 31 31.35 -6.81 11.57
N THR A 32 30.35 -5.98 11.27
CA THR A 32 30.11 -4.70 11.96
C THR A 32 29.41 -4.90 13.32
N LEU A 33 29.19 -3.85 14.07
CA LEU A 33 28.35 -3.85 15.29
C LEU A 33 26.91 -3.48 14.99
N GLU A 34 26.52 -3.44 13.71
CA GLU A 34 25.16 -3.21 13.28
C GLU A 34 24.35 -4.51 13.24
N TYR A 35 23.13 -4.41 13.70
CA TYR A 35 22.16 -5.51 13.72
C TYR A 35 20.86 -5.06 13.09
N TYR A 36 20.15 -5.98 12.44
CA TYR A 36 18.81 -5.75 11.93
C TYR A 36 17.84 -6.81 12.46
N ILE A 37 16.58 -6.44 12.57
CA ILE A 37 15.49 -7.36 12.92
C ILE A 37 15.34 -8.40 11.81
N THR A 38 15.57 -9.67 12.13
CA THR A 38 15.57 -10.77 11.16
C THR A 38 14.21 -10.92 10.47
N ALA A 39 13.12 -10.81 11.23
CA ALA A 39 11.76 -10.80 10.69
C ALA A 39 11.44 -9.43 10.04
N ARG A 40 11.79 -9.25 8.76
CA ARG A 40 11.70 -7.96 8.06
C ARG A 40 10.31 -7.33 8.05
N ALA A 41 9.24 -8.13 8.15
CA ALA A 41 7.87 -7.64 8.29
C ALA A 41 7.66 -6.85 9.61
N LYS A 42 8.41 -7.17 10.67
CA LYS A 42 8.38 -6.50 11.97
C LYS A 42 9.43 -5.38 12.10
N ALA A 43 10.25 -5.17 11.10
CA ALA A 43 11.37 -4.24 11.17
C ALA A 43 10.96 -2.74 11.12
N TRP A 44 9.68 -2.41 11.09
CA TRP A 44 9.16 -1.03 11.13
C TRP A 44 8.90 -0.62 12.58
N MET A 45 9.98 -0.32 13.31
CA MET A 45 9.91 -0.07 14.76
C MET A 45 9.22 1.25 15.07
N ASP A 46 8.43 1.28 16.14
CA ASP A 46 7.72 2.48 16.60
C ASP A 46 8.68 3.39 17.39
N PRO A 47 9.01 4.59 16.88
CA PRO A 47 9.92 5.50 17.57
C PRO A 47 9.33 6.11 18.85
N ALA A 48 8.02 5.99 19.07
CA ALA A 48 7.36 6.44 20.29
C ALA A 48 7.40 5.40 21.42
N LYS A 49 7.91 4.19 21.13
CA LYS A 49 7.99 3.08 22.09
C LYS A 49 9.43 2.71 22.38
N THR A 50 9.66 2.23 23.59
CA THR A 50 10.98 1.77 24.02
C THR A 50 11.35 0.47 23.30
N ILE A 51 12.59 0.38 22.82
CA ILE A 51 13.22 -0.87 22.40
C ILE A 51 14.16 -1.34 23.52
N VAL A 52 14.12 -2.62 23.84
CA VAL A 52 15.07 -3.28 24.72
C VAL A 52 15.79 -4.36 23.93
N VAL A 53 17.11 -4.27 23.87
CA VAL A 53 17.97 -5.24 23.18
C VAL A 53 18.66 -6.11 24.22
N TYR A 54 18.81 -7.39 23.93
CA TYR A 54 19.44 -8.35 24.84
C TYR A 54 20.67 -9.00 24.19
N ASP A 55 21.69 -9.22 24.99
CA ASP A 55 22.81 -10.12 24.73
C ASP A 55 22.58 -11.40 25.57
N GLY A 56 22.08 -12.45 24.93
CA GLY A 56 21.52 -13.60 25.64
C GLY A 56 20.31 -13.20 26.47
N THR A 57 20.45 -13.15 27.79
CA THR A 57 19.39 -12.71 28.73
C THR A 57 19.67 -11.33 29.34
N THR A 58 20.82 -10.73 29.03
CA THR A 58 21.25 -9.46 29.64
C THR A 58 20.79 -8.28 28.77
N PRO A 59 20.03 -7.32 29.31
CA PRO A 59 19.62 -6.14 28.54
C PRO A 59 20.83 -5.24 28.31
N ILE A 60 20.93 -4.76 27.05
CA ILE A 60 21.98 -3.84 26.60
C ILE A 60 21.37 -2.64 25.90
N THR A 61 22.04 -1.50 25.97
CA THR A 61 21.57 -0.27 25.33
C THR A 61 22.24 -0.08 23.96
N PRO A 62 21.48 0.00 22.87
CA PRO A 62 22.04 0.36 21.56
C PRO A 62 22.63 1.76 21.57
N ALA A 63 23.75 1.95 20.87
CA ALA A 63 24.36 3.26 20.68
C ALA A 63 23.54 4.13 19.70
N VAL A 64 22.99 3.51 18.65
CA VAL A 64 22.17 4.16 17.63
C VAL A 64 21.02 3.23 17.26
N ILE A 65 19.82 3.79 17.04
CA ILE A 65 18.66 3.06 16.55
C ILE A 65 18.18 3.72 15.27
N ASP A 66 17.89 2.91 14.26
CA ASP A 66 17.18 3.32 13.05
C ASP A 66 15.80 2.64 13.02
N TYR A 67 14.82 3.35 13.52
CA TYR A 67 13.45 2.83 13.64
C TYR A 67 12.82 2.50 12.29
N ALA A 68 13.12 3.30 11.26
CA ALA A 68 12.55 3.08 9.93
C ALA A 68 13.21 1.90 9.21
N ALA A 69 14.50 1.67 9.41
CA ALA A 69 15.22 0.53 8.86
C ALA A 69 14.99 -0.77 9.66
N GLY A 70 14.60 -0.66 10.94
CA GLY A 70 14.60 -1.78 11.88
C GLY A 70 16.01 -2.27 12.16
N MET A 71 16.93 -1.32 12.39
CA MET A 71 18.34 -1.56 12.62
C MET A 71 18.83 -0.83 13.86
N PHE A 72 19.87 -1.34 14.46
CA PHE A 72 20.56 -0.69 15.58
C PHE A 72 22.04 -1.04 15.60
N THR A 73 22.83 -0.17 16.21
CA THR A 73 24.26 -0.38 16.38
C THR A 73 24.56 -0.55 17.88
N LEU A 74 25.35 -1.56 18.22
CA LEU A 74 25.85 -1.77 19.58
C LEU A 74 27.18 -1.02 19.79
N SER A 75 27.48 -0.67 21.04
CA SER A 75 28.77 -0.04 21.39
C SER A 75 29.92 -1.03 21.51
N SER A 76 29.59 -2.32 21.72
CA SER A 76 30.55 -3.43 21.87
C SER A 76 30.01 -4.72 21.27
N ALA A 77 30.91 -5.65 20.97
CA ALA A 77 30.51 -6.97 20.46
C ALA A 77 29.78 -7.77 21.56
N PRO A 78 28.57 -8.29 21.28
CA PRO A 78 27.86 -9.13 22.22
C PRO A 78 28.54 -10.51 22.34
N ALA A 79 28.38 -11.14 23.51
CA ALA A 79 28.90 -12.46 23.80
C ALA A 79 27.92 -13.58 23.41
N GLY A 80 26.64 -13.28 23.36
CA GLY A 80 25.56 -14.23 23.06
C GLY A 80 24.72 -13.86 21.85
N THR A 81 23.56 -14.52 21.74
CA THR A 81 22.58 -14.25 20.71
C THR A 81 21.89 -12.91 21.00
N VAL A 82 21.81 -12.05 19.98
CA VAL A 82 21.12 -10.76 20.10
C VAL A 82 19.65 -10.92 19.78
N THR A 83 18.80 -10.49 20.71
CA THR A 83 17.34 -10.40 20.53
C THR A 83 16.82 -9.03 20.94
N ALA A 84 15.59 -8.70 20.55
CA ALA A 84 14.99 -7.42 20.90
C ALA A 84 13.49 -7.52 21.21
N ASP A 85 13.07 -6.72 22.20
CA ASP A 85 11.66 -6.46 22.52
C ASP A 85 11.32 -5.04 22.06
N PHE A 86 10.29 -4.89 21.26
CA PHE A 86 9.89 -3.59 20.71
C PHE A 86 8.44 -3.59 20.23
N SER A 87 7.97 -2.42 19.82
CA SER A 87 6.71 -2.30 19.09
C SER A 87 6.99 -1.96 17.63
N TYR A 88 6.18 -2.48 16.72
CA TYR A 88 6.34 -2.29 15.29
C TYR A 88 5.00 -1.98 14.59
N PHE A 89 5.10 -1.32 13.43
CA PHE A 89 3.97 -1.08 12.54
C PHE A 89 3.95 -2.10 11.42
N THR A 90 2.76 -2.41 10.91
CA THR A 90 2.63 -3.15 9.67
C THR A 90 2.87 -2.21 8.48
N PRO A 91 3.84 -2.49 7.59
CA PRO A 91 4.07 -1.65 6.42
C PRO A 91 2.96 -1.82 5.38
N VAL A 92 2.61 -0.73 4.72
CA VAL A 92 1.73 -0.74 3.55
C VAL A 92 2.49 -0.22 2.36
N ALA A 93 2.51 -1.01 1.28
CA ALA A 93 3.00 -0.55 0.00
C ALA A 93 2.06 0.53 -0.54
N LEU A 94 2.61 1.66 -0.94
CA LEU A 94 1.85 2.65 -1.70
C LEU A 94 1.68 2.13 -3.12
N GLY A 95 0.63 1.34 -3.33
CA GLY A 95 0.29 0.83 -4.65
C GLY A 95 -0.02 1.95 -5.64
N GLY A 96 0.15 1.67 -6.94
CA GLY A 96 -0.15 2.62 -8.00
C GLY A 96 0.78 3.83 -8.08
N VAL A 97 1.96 3.75 -7.50
CA VAL A 97 2.99 4.79 -7.62
C VAL A 97 3.49 4.83 -9.06
N LYS A 98 3.24 5.94 -9.74
CA LYS A 98 3.72 6.21 -11.10
C LYS A 98 5.12 6.82 -11.09
N GLY A 99 5.40 7.63 -10.09
CA GLY A 99 6.67 8.31 -9.91
C GLY A 99 6.88 8.70 -8.46
N TRP A 100 8.13 8.90 -8.10
CA TRP A 100 8.51 9.43 -6.80
C TRP A 100 9.67 10.40 -6.96
N TYR A 101 9.76 11.31 -6.05
CA TYR A 101 10.80 12.30 -6.00
C TYR A 101 11.32 12.41 -4.57
N LEU A 102 12.63 12.42 -4.42
CA LEU A 102 13.31 12.63 -3.15
C LEU A 102 14.36 13.72 -3.35
N ASP A 103 14.21 14.78 -2.61
CA ASP A 103 15.13 15.93 -2.61
C ASP A 103 15.89 15.97 -1.28
N ASN A 104 17.20 15.93 -1.36
CA ASN A 104 18.08 16.04 -0.20
C ASN A 104 18.93 17.28 -0.38
N THR A 105 18.58 18.33 0.31
CA THR A 105 19.18 19.66 0.15
C THR A 105 19.84 20.14 1.43
N VAL A 106 20.77 21.04 1.26
CA VAL A 106 21.40 21.78 2.36
C VAL A 106 21.02 23.25 2.20
N ASP A 107 20.36 23.80 3.19
CA ASP A 107 20.16 25.24 3.23
C ASP A 107 21.51 25.94 3.41
N THR A 108 21.77 26.91 2.56
CA THR A 108 22.98 27.73 2.63
C THR A 108 22.59 29.15 2.92
N LYS A 109 23.25 29.74 3.91
CA LYS A 109 23.13 31.18 4.20
C LYS A 109 24.30 31.91 3.58
N ASP A 110 24.02 32.95 2.80
CA ASP A 110 25.05 33.85 2.30
C ASP A 110 25.63 34.62 3.48
N VAL A 111 26.91 34.41 3.72
CA VAL A 111 27.71 35.08 4.78
C VAL A 111 28.85 35.88 4.17
N THR A 112 28.67 36.30 2.92
CA THR A 112 29.68 37.14 2.24
C THR A 112 29.90 38.43 3.03
N VAL A 113 31.11 38.60 3.51
CA VAL A 113 31.54 39.81 4.21
C VAL A 113 32.28 40.70 3.20
N MET A 114 31.90 41.98 3.14
CA MET A 114 32.65 42.95 2.34
C MET A 114 34.07 43.08 2.91
N PRO A 115 35.11 42.94 2.09
CA PRO A 115 36.47 43.18 2.55
C PRO A 115 36.61 44.61 3.00
N PRO A 116 37.40 44.87 4.04
CA PRO A 116 37.58 46.21 4.61
C PRO A 116 38.40 47.18 3.70
N THR A 117 38.96 46.71 2.59
CA THR A 117 39.76 47.50 1.66
C THR A 117 39.31 47.29 0.22
N LEU A 118 39.30 48.38 -0.55
CA LEU A 118 38.91 48.41 -1.97
C LEU A 118 39.95 47.76 -2.93
N ASP A 119 41.04 47.22 -2.42
CA ASP A 119 42.14 46.69 -3.22
C ASP A 119 41.97 45.23 -3.66
N ASP A 120 40.92 44.52 -3.20
CA ASP A 120 40.58 43.17 -3.67
C ASP A 120 39.25 43.17 -4.44
N PRO A 121 39.29 43.28 -5.78
CA PRO A 121 38.08 43.40 -6.60
C PRO A 121 37.30 42.10 -6.77
N VAL A 122 37.75 40.99 -6.19
CA VAL A 122 37.09 39.68 -6.36
C VAL A 122 36.32 39.29 -5.10
N LEU A 123 35.06 39.71 -5.04
CA LEU A 123 34.11 39.25 -4.02
C LEU A 123 33.64 37.84 -4.35
N TRP A 124 34.18 36.86 -3.64
CA TRP A 124 33.64 35.49 -3.67
C TRP A 124 32.47 35.39 -2.69
N LYS A 125 31.34 34.84 -3.19
CA LYS A 125 30.24 34.52 -2.30
C LYS A 125 30.66 33.41 -1.34
N SER A 126 30.53 33.67 -0.05
CA SER A 126 30.75 32.69 1.00
C SER A 126 29.40 32.17 1.51
N TYR A 127 29.24 30.88 1.57
CA TYR A 127 28.01 30.23 2.04
C TYR A 127 28.32 29.40 3.28
N LEU A 128 27.50 29.57 4.30
CA LEU A 128 27.46 28.67 5.45
C LEU A 128 26.42 27.62 5.21
N ALA A 129 26.79 26.35 5.23
CA ALA A 129 25.85 25.24 5.24
C ALA A 129 25.11 25.22 6.60
N CYS A 130 23.82 25.51 6.59
CA CYS A 130 23.02 25.61 7.80
C CYS A 130 22.40 24.27 8.20
N LEU A 131 21.33 23.87 7.55
CA LEU A 131 20.56 22.68 7.89
C LEU A 131 20.46 21.75 6.69
N ARG A 132 20.69 20.46 6.94
CA ARG A 132 20.34 19.43 5.96
C ARG A 132 18.87 19.12 6.11
N GLN A 133 18.16 19.12 5.02
CA GLN A 133 16.76 18.73 4.97
C GLN A 133 16.53 17.79 3.79
N TRP A 134 15.54 16.93 3.92
CA TRP A 134 15.08 16.12 2.83
C TRP A 134 13.55 16.14 2.78
N LYS A 135 13.04 16.12 1.60
CA LYS A 135 11.61 16.10 1.33
C LYS A 135 11.35 15.17 0.18
N GLY A 136 10.15 14.72 0.06
CA GLY A 136 9.79 13.86 -1.03
C GLY A 136 8.33 13.98 -1.41
N LYS A 137 8.08 13.43 -2.57
CA LYS A 137 6.75 13.37 -3.18
C LYS A 137 6.60 12.03 -3.87
N CYS A 138 5.43 11.45 -3.72
CA CYS A 138 5.05 10.23 -4.40
C CYS A 138 3.80 10.51 -5.24
N GLU A 139 3.91 10.35 -6.56
CA GLU A 139 2.76 10.44 -7.45
C GLU A 139 2.02 9.11 -7.47
N ARG A 140 0.75 9.14 -7.08
CA ARG A 140 -0.13 7.97 -7.09
C ARG A 140 -1.18 8.11 -8.16
N LEU A 141 -1.41 7.02 -8.88
CA LEU A 141 -2.63 6.88 -9.65
C LEU A 141 -3.79 6.57 -8.71
N PHE A 142 -4.92 7.20 -8.93
CA PHE A 142 -6.15 6.80 -8.29
C PHE A 142 -6.54 5.41 -8.79
N PHE A 143 -6.49 4.44 -7.93
CA PHE A 143 -7.19 3.19 -8.14
C PHE A 143 -8.48 3.24 -7.32
N ASN A 144 -9.55 3.57 -7.97
CA ASN A 144 -10.87 3.30 -7.45
C ASN A 144 -11.02 1.78 -7.45
N GLY A 145 -11.09 1.19 -6.27
CA GLY A 145 -11.41 -0.22 -6.15
C GLY A 145 -12.90 -0.39 -6.34
N PHE A 146 -13.29 -1.06 -7.42
CA PHE A 146 -14.65 -1.54 -7.58
C PHE A 146 -14.81 -2.83 -6.78
N ALA A 147 -15.92 -2.95 -6.06
CA ALA A 147 -16.22 -4.20 -5.41
C ALA A 147 -16.67 -5.23 -6.46
N SER A 148 -16.17 -6.44 -6.35
CA SER A 148 -16.49 -7.54 -7.24
C SER A 148 -16.64 -8.85 -6.49
N VAL A 149 -17.33 -9.80 -7.12
CA VAL A 149 -17.44 -11.17 -6.66
C VAL A 149 -17.47 -12.11 -7.87
N THR A 150 -16.78 -13.23 -7.76
CA THR A 150 -16.90 -14.32 -8.72
C THR A 150 -17.94 -15.32 -8.19
N MET A 151 -18.98 -15.56 -8.97
CA MET A 151 -19.93 -16.63 -8.72
C MET A 151 -19.38 -17.89 -9.39
N ASP A 152 -18.58 -18.63 -8.61
CA ASP A 152 -17.87 -19.82 -9.05
C ASP A 152 -18.83 -21.02 -9.00
N CYS A 153 -19.22 -21.56 -10.13
CA CYS A 153 -20.13 -22.68 -10.30
C CYS A 153 -19.35 -23.96 -10.64
N ALA A 154 -19.89 -25.13 -10.28
CA ALA A 154 -19.19 -26.40 -10.50
C ALA A 154 -19.14 -26.85 -11.99
N ASN A 155 -19.99 -26.28 -12.83
CA ASN A 155 -20.03 -26.62 -14.25
C ASN A 155 -19.01 -25.78 -15.03
N ASP A 156 -18.37 -26.38 -16.02
CA ASP A 156 -17.47 -25.68 -16.93
C ASP A 156 -18.19 -24.54 -17.67
N ASN A 157 -17.48 -23.40 -17.87
CA ASN A 157 -17.99 -22.23 -18.57
C ASN A 157 -19.25 -21.56 -17.96
N SER A 158 -19.43 -21.66 -16.65
CA SER A 158 -20.58 -21.11 -15.93
C SER A 158 -20.28 -20.01 -14.95
N ASP A 159 -19.00 -19.67 -14.76
CA ASP A 159 -18.58 -18.66 -13.77
C ASP A 159 -18.75 -17.24 -14.29
N LEU A 160 -19.33 -16.41 -13.47
CA LEU A 160 -19.52 -14.99 -13.74
C LEU A 160 -18.84 -14.13 -12.69
N VAL A 161 -18.13 -13.10 -13.15
CA VAL A 161 -17.58 -12.03 -12.34
C VAL A 161 -18.54 -10.85 -12.37
N TRP A 162 -19.07 -10.49 -11.23
CA TRP A 162 -19.91 -9.32 -11.02
C TRP A 162 -19.06 -8.17 -10.48
N THR A 163 -18.97 -7.05 -11.18
CA THR A 163 -18.18 -5.89 -10.79
C THR A 163 -19.08 -4.67 -10.71
N LEU A 164 -19.13 -4.00 -9.57
CA LEU A 164 -19.93 -2.79 -9.43
C LEU A 164 -19.34 -1.65 -10.28
N LYS A 165 -20.21 -0.82 -10.81
CA LYS A 165 -19.83 0.46 -11.45
C LYS A 165 -19.64 1.59 -10.46
N GLU A 166 -20.18 1.44 -9.26
CA GLU A 166 -19.90 2.33 -8.13
C GLU A 166 -18.62 1.89 -7.43
N TRP A 167 -17.68 2.83 -7.29
CA TRP A 167 -16.43 2.57 -6.58
C TRP A 167 -16.60 2.75 -5.07
N GLY A 168 -15.70 2.19 -4.30
CA GLY A 168 -15.61 2.44 -2.85
C GLY A 168 -16.02 1.27 -1.98
N THR A 169 -15.78 1.43 -0.66
CA THR A 169 -16.10 0.43 0.37
C THR A 169 -17.61 0.15 0.53
N PRO A 170 -18.54 1.07 0.21
CA PRO A 170 -19.96 0.74 0.24
C PRO A 170 -20.32 -0.43 -0.67
N GLY A 171 -19.55 -0.65 -1.75
CA GLY A 171 -19.71 -1.80 -2.63
C GLY A 171 -19.50 -3.15 -1.96
N ASN A 172 -18.62 -3.21 -0.94
CA ASN A 172 -18.35 -4.44 -0.19
C ASN A 172 -19.54 -4.92 0.66
N LEU A 173 -20.55 -4.08 0.81
CA LEU A 173 -21.78 -4.45 1.51
C LEU A 173 -22.84 -5.08 0.58
N ARG A 174 -22.54 -5.16 -0.71
CA ARG A 174 -23.44 -5.76 -1.69
C ARG A 174 -23.12 -7.24 -1.86
N SER A 175 -24.12 -8.00 -2.25
CA SER A 175 -23.99 -9.43 -2.48
C SER A 175 -24.73 -9.88 -3.73
N VAL A 176 -24.35 -11.05 -4.24
CA VAL A 176 -25.00 -11.72 -5.35
C VAL A 176 -25.44 -13.11 -4.90
N GLU A 177 -26.64 -13.53 -5.26
CA GLU A 177 -27.13 -14.90 -5.04
C GLU A 177 -27.80 -15.45 -6.29
N TYR A 178 -27.74 -16.77 -6.46
CA TYR A 178 -28.43 -17.48 -7.51
C TYR A 178 -29.45 -18.43 -6.87
N LEU A 179 -30.72 -18.24 -7.21
CA LEU A 179 -31.83 -19.05 -6.69
C LEU A 179 -32.35 -20.02 -7.77
N GLY A 180 -32.58 -21.24 -7.35
CA GLY A 180 -33.39 -22.18 -8.09
C GLY A 180 -34.88 -22.06 -7.71
N GLY A 181 -35.68 -22.98 -8.16
CA GLY A 181 -37.09 -23.06 -7.84
C GLY A 181 -37.76 -24.18 -8.65
N THR A 182 -39.07 -24.14 -8.78
CA THR A 182 -39.82 -25.06 -9.63
C THR A 182 -40.46 -24.27 -10.76
N ASP A 183 -40.12 -24.64 -12.00
CA ASP A 183 -40.66 -24.03 -13.23
C ASP A 183 -40.57 -22.50 -13.23
N GLN A 184 -39.40 -21.98 -12.86
CA GLN A 184 -39.10 -20.54 -12.83
C GLN A 184 -38.65 -20.03 -14.19
N THR A 185 -38.84 -18.74 -14.44
CA THR A 185 -38.25 -18.00 -15.55
C THR A 185 -37.01 -17.24 -15.06
N LEU A 186 -36.05 -16.98 -15.96
CA LEU A 186 -34.88 -16.17 -15.61
C LEU A 186 -35.32 -14.72 -15.31
N GLU A 187 -34.97 -14.28 -14.12
CA GLU A 187 -35.17 -12.90 -13.68
C GLU A 187 -33.96 -12.44 -12.86
N VAL A 188 -33.48 -11.21 -13.08
CA VAL A 188 -32.44 -10.61 -12.28
C VAL A 188 -32.96 -9.32 -11.67
N SER A 189 -32.79 -9.18 -10.37
CA SER A 189 -33.28 -8.01 -9.63
C SER A 189 -32.25 -7.48 -8.65
N TYR A 190 -32.33 -6.21 -8.31
CA TYR A 190 -31.53 -5.59 -7.27
C TYR A 190 -32.42 -5.00 -6.19
N ASN A 191 -32.21 -5.40 -4.95
CA ASN A 191 -32.90 -4.84 -3.80
C ASN A 191 -31.99 -3.86 -3.05
N ALA A 192 -32.30 -2.58 -3.13
CA ALA A 192 -31.50 -1.52 -2.51
C ALA A 192 -31.52 -1.56 -0.97
N GLY A 193 -32.59 -2.04 -0.36
CA GLY A 193 -32.72 -2.16 1.10
C GLY A 193 -31.82 -3.25 1.68
N THR A 194 -31.73 -4.39 1.02
CA THR A 194 -30.85 -5.51 1.40
C THR A 194 -29.50 -5.45 0.70
N LYS A 195 -29.31 -4.53 -0.25
CA LYS A 195 -28.10 -4.39 -1.08
C LYS A 195 -27.71 -5.66 -1.82
N LYS A 196 -28.72 -6.42 -2.30
CA LYS A 196 -28.51 -7.73 -2.87
C LYS A 196 -29.00 -7.80 -4.32
N PHE A 197 -28.16 -8.37 -5.20
CA PHE A 197 -28.55 -8.84 -6.52
C PHE A 197 -29.05 -10.27 -6.38
N THR A 198 -30.24 -10.52 -6.85
CA THR A 198 -30.87 -11.86 -6.84
C THR A 198 -31.09 -12.27 -8.28
N VAL A 199 -30.52 -13.41 -8.66
CA VAL A 199 -30.76 -14.09 -9.92
C VAL A 199 -31.67 -15.24 -9.65
N GLN A 200 -32.94 -15.12 -10.05
CA GLN A 200 -33.86 -16.24 -10.13
C GLN A 200 -33.55 -16.98 -11.43
N CYS A 201 -32.91 -18.13 -11.32
CA CYS A 201 -32.57 -18.94 -12.49
C CYS A 201 -33.80 -19.58 -13.12
N ALA A 202 -33.87 -19.69 -14.44
CA ALA A 202 -34.86 -20.48 -15.12
C ALA A 202 -34.67 -21.96 -14.75
N THR A 203 -35.78 -22.64 -14.56
CA THR A 203 -35.81 -24.07 -14.21
C THR A 203 -36.84 -24.84 -15.01
N THR A 204 -36.56 -26.12 -15.29
CA THR A 204 -37.54 -27.10 -15.77
C THR A 204 -37.74 -28.13 -14.66
N GLY A 205 -38.93 -28.15 -14.08
CA GLY A 205 -39.09 -28.76 -12.76
C GLY A 205 -38.20 -28.08 -11.76
N THR A 206 -37.35 -28.82 -11.06
CA THR A 206 -36.38 -28.28 -10.09
C THR A 206 -34.95 -28.10 -10.66
N THR A 207 -34.73 -28.45 -11.93
CA THR A 207 -33.40 -28.39 -12.57
C THR A 207 -33.17 -27.03 -13.19
N ILE A 208 -32.11 -26.36 -12.80
CA ILE A 208 -31.71 -25.08 -13.39
C ILE A 208 -31.29 -25.30 -14.85
N THR A 209 -31.73 -24.40 -15.73
CA THR A 209 -31.44 -24.41 -17.16
C THR A 209 -30.78 -23.14 -17.65
N SER A 210 -30.69 -22.09 -16.80
CA SER A 210 -30.03 -20.83 -17.15
C SER A 210 -28.55 -21.03 -17.35
N THR A 211 -28.02 -20.48 -18.44
CA THR A 211 -26.57 -20.40 -18.68
C THR A 211 -26.02 -19.07 -18.17
N ALA A 212 -24.71 -19.02 -17.96
CA ALA A 212 -24.02 -17.78 -17.58
C ALA A 212 -24.21 -16.68 -18.65
N ALA A 213 -24.21 -17.05 -19.93
CA ALA A 213 -24.48 -16.12 -21.03
C ALA A 213 -25.87 -15.47 -20.92
N GLN A 214 -26.90 -16.25 -20.64
CA GLN A 214 -28.28 -15.75 -20.50
C GLN A 214 -28.39 -14.76 -19.32
N ILE A 215 -27.72 -15.03 -18.20
CA ILE A 215 -27.70 -14.12 -17.04
C ILE A 215 -27.01 -12.81 -17.43
N LYS A 216 -25.85 -12.87 -18.06
CA LYS A 216 -25.10 -11.70 -18.52
C LYS A 216 -25.96 -10.87 -19.47
N ASP A 217 -26.55 -11.48 -20.51
CA ASP A 217 -27.40 -10.80 -21.48
C ASP A 217 -28.62 -10.14 -20.83
N HIS A 218 -29.23 -10.81 -19.83
CA HIS A 218 -30.35 -10.24 -19.07
C HIS A 218 -29.94 -8.99 -18.28
N VAL A 219 -28.78 -9.01 -17.63
CA VAL A 219 -28.26 -7.84 -16.89
C VAL A 219 -27.91 -6.70 -17.84
N GLU A 220 -27.31 -6.98 -18.98
CA GLU A 220 -26.95 -5.97 -19.98
C GLU A 220 -28.17 -5.36 -20.68
N ALA A 221 -29.24 -6.12 -20.85
CA ALA A 221 -30.50 -5.64 -21.44
C ALA A 221 -31.32 -4.75 -20.49
N ASP A 222 -31.16 -4.91 -19.17
CA ASP A 222 -31.84 -4.08 -18.18
C ASP A 222 -31.01 -2.83 -17.88
N ALA A 223 -31.51 -1.66 -18.29
CA ALA A 223 -30.80 -0.38 -18.13
C ALA A 223 -30.50 -0.02 -16.66
N VAL A 224 -31.32 -0.48 -15.70
CA VAL A 224 -31.11 -0.22 -14.27
C VAL A 224 -29.98 -1.09 -13.73
N LEU A 225 -29.99 -2.38 -14.04
CA LEU A 225 -28.95 -3.33 -13.65
C LEU A 225 -27.62 -2.97 -14.33
N ALA A 226 -27.65 -2.72 -15.63
CA ALA A 226 -26.48 -2.31 -16.42
C ALA A 226 -25.83 -1.01 -15.91
N ALA A 227 -26.60 -0.11 -15.30
CA ALA A 227 -26.05 1.09 -14.67
C ALA A 227 -25.36 0.82 -13.32
N LEU A 228 -25.67 -0.29 -12.64
CA LEU A 228 -25.17 -0.64 -11.31
C LEU A 228 -23.98 -1.61 -11.35
N VAL A 229 -23.97 -2.54 -12.31
CA VAL A 229 -23.01 -3.64 -12.32
C VAL A 229 -22.61 -4.02 -13.75
N ASP A 230 -21.37 -4.43 -13.91
CA ASP A 230 -20.86 -5.15 -15.07
C ASP A 230 -20.77 -6.64 -14.76
N VAL A 231 -21.19 -7.48 -15.70
CA VAL A 231 -21.08 -8.93 -15.58
C VAL A 231 -20.22 -9.46 -16.71
N ALA A 232 -19.15 -10.16 -16.34
CA ALA A 232 -18.20 -10.73 -17.29
C ALA A 232 -17.97 -12.21 -17.02
N TYR A 233 -17.54 -12.95 -18.03
CA TYR A 233 -17.10 -14.32 -17.85
C TYR A 233 -15.80 -14.37 -17.07
N SER A 234 -15.63 -15.37 -16.21
CA SER A 234 -14.39 -15.58 -15.47
C SER A 234 -13.30 -16.14 -16.40
N GLY A 235 -12.16 -15.45 -16.50
CA GLY A 235 -11.04 -15.90 -17.30
C GLY A 235 -11.37 -16.07 -18.80
N ALA A 236 -11.06 -17.24 -19.35
CA ALA A 236 -11.30 -17.59 -20.77
C ALA A 236 -12.65 -18.31 -21.01
N GLN A 237 -13.58 -18.24 -20.07
CA GLN A 237 -14.88 -18.92 -20.18
C GLN A 237 -15.76 -18.27 -21.25
N THR A 238 -16.69 -19.06 -21.81
CA THR A 238 -17.60 -18.64 -22.90
C THR A 238 -19.02 -18.34 -22.43
N GLY A 239 -19.35 -18.67 -21.19
CA GLY A 239 -20.69 -18.51 -20.62
C GLY A 239 -21.71 -19.54 -21.07
N ALA A 240 -21.31 -20.59 -21.81
CA ALA A 240 -22.20 -21.62 -22.30
C ALA A 240 -22.67 -22.64 -21.20
N GLY A 241 -21.96 -22.62 -20.06
CA GLY A 241 -22.28 -23.52 -18.94
C GLY A 241 -23.54 -23.09 -18.20
N VAL A 242 -24.28 -24.11 -17.73
CA VAL A 242 -25.47 -23.93 -16.88
C VAL A 242 -24.98 -23.58 -15.47
N VAL A 243 -25.52 -22.51 -14.89
CA VAL A 243 -25.20 -22.10 -13.52
C VAL A 243 -25.88 -23.00 -12.49
N GLU A 244 -25.48 -22.87 -11.26
CA GLU A 244 -26.12 -23.58 -10.14
C GLU A 244 -26.62 -22.61 -9.07
N ALA A 245 -27.51 -23.06 -8.19
CA ALA A 245 -27.92 -22.23 -7.05
C ALA A 245 -26.75 -21.94 -6.12
N LYS A 246 -26.57 -20.68 -5.77
CA LYS A 246 -25.49 -20.20 -4.88
C LYS A 246 -26.07 -19.30 -3.81
N THR A 247 -25.66 -19.55 -2.59
CA THR A 247 -25.97 -18.64 -1.48
C THR A 247 -25.34 -17.26 -1.71
N ALA A 248 -25.90 -16.24 -1.08
CA ALA A 248 -25.42 -14.88 -1.22
C ALA A 248 -23.92 -14.76 -0.88
N ALA A 249 -23.14 -14.35 -1.88
CA ALA A 249 -21.72 -14.07 -1.76
C ALA A 249 -21.47 -12.56 -1.72
N LEU A 250 -20.75 -12.07 -0.70
CA LEU A 250 -20.41 -10.65 -0.58
C LEU A 250 -19.39 -10.26 -1.63
N MET A 251 -19.57 -9.08 -2.21
CA MET A 251 -18.58 -8.45 -3.05
C MET A 251 -17.41 -7.93 -2.19
N THR A 252 -16.22 -7.93 -2.74
CA THR A 252 -14.99 -7.50 -2.07
C THR A 252 -14.14 -6.66 -3.00
N GLY A 253 -13.10 -6.01 -2.47
CA GLY A 253 -12.16 -5.24 -3.29
C GLY A 253 -12.57 -3.79 -3.53
N GLY A 254 -13.78 -3.38 -3.11
CA GLY A 254 -14.17 -1.97 -3.07
C GLY A 254 -13.23 -1.21 -2.14
N LYS A 255 -12.59 -0.18 -2.64
CA LYS A 255 -11.69 0.66 -1.85
C LYS A 255 -12.11 2.10 -2.03
N ASP A 256 -12.40 2.75 -0.90
CA ASP A 256 -12.50 4.18 -0.91
C ASP A 256 -11.12 4.75 -1.15
N PHE A 257 -11.07 5.75 -1.98
CA PHE A 257 -9.98 6.68 -1.88
C PHE A 257 -10.16 7.42 -0.53
N SER A 258 -9.71 6.83 0.53
CA SER A 258 -9.41 7.60 1.71
C SER A 258 -8.16 8.41 1.35
N LEU A 259 -8.36 9.64 0.87
CA LEU A 259 -7.49 10.72 1.27
C LEU A 259 -7.49 10.61 2.78
N ASP A 260 -6.48 9.98 3.29
CA ASP A 260 -6.29 9.93 4.73
C ASP A 260 -5.78 11.32 5.14
N THR A 261 -6.67 12.32 4.96
CA THR A 261 -6.41 13.70 5.36
C THR A 261 -6.10 13.76 6.85
N ALA A 262 -6.53 12.74 7.62
CA ALA A 262 -6.14 12.54 8.99
C ALA A 262 -4.62 12.25 9.15
N ARG A 263 -3.93 11.87 8.09
CA ARG A 263 -2.47 11.67 8.12
C ARG A 263 -1.65 12.93 7.87
N ILE A 264 -2.25 14.01 7.39
CA ILE A 264 -1.53 15.29 7.28
C ILE A 264 -1.11 15.73 8.67
N GLY A 265 0.18 16.03 8.84
CA GLY A 265 0.79 16.33 10.13
C GLY A 265 1.12 15.11 10.98
N GLN A 266 0.94 13.90 10.50
CA GLN A 266 1.40 12.70 11.19
C GLN A 266 2.85 12.38 10.85
N LYS A 267 3.56 11.91 11.87
CA LYS A 267 4.90 11.33 11.73
C LYS A 267 4.80 9.94 11.14
N ILE A 268 5.58 9.68 10.10
CA ILE A 268 5.60 8.41 9.39
C ILE A 268 7.01 7.87 9.24
N LEU A 269 7.12 6.55 9.22
CA LEU A 269 8.32 5.85 8.81
C LEU A 269 8.28 5.67 7.29
N ILE A 270 9.38 5.98 6.62
CA ILE A 270 9.49 5.93 5.16
C ILE A 270 10.62 4.98 4.80
N ARG A 271 10.34 4.04 3.90
CA ARG A 271 11.36 3.23 3.22
C ARG A 271 11.19 3.31 1.74
N HIS A 272 12.29 3.51 1.08
CA HIS A 272 12.39 3.43 -0.37
C HIS A 272 13.41 2.37 -0.74
N TYR A 273 12.95 1.30 -1.36
CA TYR A 273 13.81 0.23 -1.89
C TYR A 273 14.32 0.64 -3.26
N ILE A 274 15.66 0.65 -3.40
CA ILE A 274 16.33 1.08 -4.64
C ILE A 274 16.50 -0.11 -5.58
N ASP A 275 16.72 -1.31 -5.01
CA ASP A 275 17.05 -2.52 -5.76
C ASP A 275 16.31 -3.72 -5.16
N GLY A 276 15.08 -3.90 -5.62
CA GLY A 276 14.24 -5.01 -5.21
C GLY A 276 13.65 -4.90 -3.80
N THR A 277 12.86 -5.90 -3.43
CA THR A 277 12.24 -6.04 -2.11
C THR A 277 12.66 -7.31 -1.39
N THR A 278 13.51 -8.12 -2.05
CA THR A 278 14.03 -9.41 -1.55
C THR A 278 15.52 -9.54 -1.85
N GLY A 279 16.23 -10.30 -1.03
CA GLY A 279 17.68 -10.49 -1.17
C GLY A 279 18.48 -9.40 -0.45
N ALA A 280 19.66 -9.06 -0.99
CA ALA A 280 20.47 -7.95 -0.48
C ALA A 280 19.77 -6.62 -0.78
N LEU A 281 19.08 -6.08 0.23
CA LEU A 281 18.24 -4.90 0.09
C LEU A 281 19.09 -3.63 0.12
N LYS A 282 18.98 -2.83 -0.94
CA LYS A 282 19.46 -1.45 -0.94
C LYS A 282 18.28 -0.53 -0.72
N MET A 283 18.29 0.20 0.38
CA MET A 283 17.16 1.06 0.72
C MET A 283 17.59 2.37 1.33
N LEU A 284 16.78 3.39 1.12
CA LEU A 284 16.78 4.63 1.90
C LEU A 284 15.71 4.52 2.97
N SER A 285 16.05 4.90 4.19
CA SER A 285 15.10 4.94 5.31
C SER A 285 15.16 6.27 6.02
N GLY A 286 14.03 6.68 6.58
CA GLY A 286 13.93 7.91 7.35
C GLY A 286 12.59 8.06 8.03
N ILE A 287 12.52 9.06 8.88
CA ILE A 287 11.30 9.51 9.53
C ILE A 287 10.88 10.83 8.89
N GLY A 288 9.60 11.01 8.61
CA GLY A 288 9.09 12.24 8.03
C GLY A 288 7.67 12.54 8.49
N TRP A 289 7.21 13.73 8.12
CA TRP A 289 5.86 14.20 8.36
C TRP A 289 5.13 14.34 7.03
N ILE A 290 3.92 13.84 6.91
CA ILE A 290 3.08 14.12 5.73
C ILE A 290 2.70 15.59 5.79
N THR A 291 3.11 16.35 4.77
CA THR A 291 2.88 17.80 4.68
C THR A 291 1.74 18.16 3.76
N GLY A 292 1.38 17.26 2.83
CA GLY A 292 0.32 17.52 1.88
C GLY A 292 -0.16 16.27 1.15
N LEU A 293 -1.40 16.37 0.68
CA LEU A 293 -2.06 15.38 -0.16
C LEU A 293 -2.74 16.11 -1.34
N PRO A 294 -1.97 16.79 -2.23
CA PRO A 294 -2.56 17.50 -3.36
C PRO A 294 -3.24 16.54 -4.32
N ILE A 295 -4.46 16.90 -4.73
CA ILE A 295 -5.23 16.17 -5.73
C ILE A 295 -5.16 16.94 -7.04
N ASN A 296 -4.68 16.30 -8.08
CA ASN A 296 -4.67 16.84 -9.42
C ASN A 296 -5.72 16.09 -10.27
N ALA A 297 -6.89 16.70 -10.45
CA ALA A 297 -7.93 16.23 -11.35
C ALA A 297 -7.88 17.03 -12.66
N LYS A 298 -7.55 16.38 -13.77
CA LYS A 298 -7.71 16.94 -15.11
C LYS A 298 -8.85 16.22 -15.80
N LEU A 299 -9.60 16.96 -16.62
CA LEU A 299 -10.81 16.45 -17.29
C LEU A 299 -10.53 15.25 -18.22
N ASP A 300 -9.33 15.19 -18.80
CA ASP A 300 -8.92 14.21 -19.80
C ASP A 300 -7.75 13.32 -19.36
N ASP A 301 -7.41 13.29 -18.06
CA ASP A 301 -6.30 12.49 -17.56
C ASP A 301 -6.72 11.70 -16.32
N VAL A 302 -6.01 10.63 -16.05
CA VAL A 302 -6.19 9.83 -14.84
C VAL A 302 -5.99 10.72 -13.61
N GLN A 303 -6.96 10.71 -12.70
CA GLN A 303 -6.85 11.48 -11.47
C GLN A 303 -5.63 11.01 -10.68
N LYS A 304 -4.84 11.97 -10.20
CA LYS A 304 -3.62 11.73 -9.43
C LYS A 304 -3.79 12.32 -8.03
N ALA A 305 -3.34 11.59 -7.05
CA ALA A 305 -3.16 12.11 -5.71
C ALA A 305 -1.70 11.93 -5.31
N ASP A 306 -1.08 13.02 -5.00
CA ASP A 306 0.31 13.01 -4.57
C ASP A 306 0.35 12.94 -3.04
N ILE A 307 1.36 12.30 -2.49
CA ILE A 307 1.68 12.36 -1.07
C ILE A 307 2.98 13.13 -0.96
N GLU A 308 2.95 14.22 -0.21
CA GLU A 308 4.14 15.04 0.06
C GLU A 308 4.55 14.89 1.52
N TRP A 309 5.85 14.83 1.76
CA TRP A 309 6.40 14.75 3.11
C TRP A 309 7.67 15.57 3.28
N GLN A 310 7.89 15.98 4.53
CA GLN A 310 9.12 16.61 4.99
C GLN A 310 9.85 15.65 5.92
N GLY A 311 11.13 15.41 5.68
CA GLY A 311 11.96 14.56 6.51
C GLY A 311 12.30 15.20 7.85
N GLU A 312 12.45 14.35 8.86
CA GLU A 312 12.94 14.67 10.20
C GLU A 312 14.19 13.85 10.48
N GLY A 313 15.27 14.52 10.85
CA GLY A 313 16.55 13.86 11.06
C GLY A 313 17.22 13.36 9.77
N PRO A 314 18.21 12.49 9.87
CA PRO A 314 18.96 12.02 8.71
C PRO A 314 18.20 11.01 7.87
N LEU A 315 18.32 11.14 6.55
CA LEU A 315 18.00 10.07 5.61
C LEU A 315 19.20 9.12 5.55
N LYS A 316 18.96 7.84 5.79
CA LYS A 316 20.01 6.83 5.86
C LYS A 316 19.93 5.85 4.68
N TYR A 317 21.09 5.46 4.17
CA TYR A 317 21.22 4.43 3.15
C TYR A 317 21.70 3.14 3.80
N HIS A 318 21.06 2.03 3.47
CA HIS A 318 21.39 0.70 3.97
C HIS A 318 21.59 -0.29 2.82
N THR A 319 22.51 -1.23 3.05
CA THR A 319 22.63 -2.48 2.29
C THR A 319 22.52 -3.61 3.30
N VAL A 320 21.46 -4.40 3.22
CA VAL A 320 21.16 -5.47 4.18
C VAL A 320 21.07 -6.81 3.43
#